data_4bb376bd0121915469027d314c014352
#
_entry.id   4bb376bd0121915469027d314c014352
#
_cell.length_a   1.000
_cell.length_b   1.000
_cell.length_c   1.000
_cell.angle_alpha   90.00
_cell.angle_beta   90.00
_cell.angle_gamma   90.00
#
_symmetry.space_group_name_H-M   'P 1'
#
loop_
_entity.id
_entity.type
_entity.pdbx_description
1 polymer ?
#
loop_
_entity_poly.entity_id
_entity_poly.type
_entity_poly.pdbx_seq_one_letter_code
_entity_poly.pdbx_strand_id
1 'polypeptide(L)'
;MRLFPELATCHDVSIPELLASRDERQARQRAWLTRHATPLVSFTVVAPGPMKDSALTRRIFNHGVTALHSLAEEYGWTIREQAALASSSGPEGLLAIDAPAQALKQATIALEQRYPLGRLWDIDVLTAEGEILSRRHFALPARRCLLCGQSAAECARGKTHALTDLLIHMEALLHDADSRQPG
;
A
#
# COMPACT_ATOMS: atom_id res chain seq x y z
N MET A 1 4.94 -13.95 7.13
CA MET A 1 5.99 -14.28 6.13
C MET A 1 6.69 -12.99 5.74
N ARG A 2 8.01 -12.91 5.89
CA ARG A 2 8.79 -11.72 5.47
C ARG A 2 9.07 -11.83 3.98
N LEU A 3 8.45 -10.99 3.15
CA LEU A 3 8.61 -11.02 1.69
C LEU A 3 9.87 -10.28 1.21
N PHE A 4 10.30 -9.26 1.94
CA PHE A 4 11.50 -8.50 1.61
C PHE A 4 12.54 -8.58 2.71
N PRO A 5 13.82 -8.80 2.36
CA PRO A 5 14.92 -8.56 3.29
C PRO A 5 14.97 -7.07 3.65
N GLU A 6 15.44 -6.76 4.85
CA GLU A 6 15.55 -5.37 5.33
C GLU A 6 16.60 -4.54 4.57
N LEU A 7 17.46 -5.18 3.79
CA LEU A 7 18.45 -4.53 2.94
C LEU A 7 17.75 -3.77 1.80
N ALA A 8 17.72 -2.47 1.90
CA ALA A 8 17.14 -1.55 0.93
C ALA A 8 18.23 -0.88 0.10
N THR A 9 17.86 -0.38 -1.07
CA THR A 9 18.80 0.31 -1.97
C THR A 9 19.17 1.71 -1.52
N CYS A 10 18.39 2.32 -0.60
CA CYS A 10 18.59 3.66 -0.04
C CYS A 10 18.92 4.72 -1.10
N HIS A 11 18.17 4.75 -2.18
CA HIS A 11 18.33 5.65 -3.30
C HIS A 11 17.25 6.74 -3.28
N ASP A 12 17.64 7.99 -3.51
CA ASP A 12 16.72 9.11 -3.70
C ASP A 12 16.12 9.06 -5.10
N VAL A 13 14.80 8.92 -5.17
CA VAL A 13 14.09 8.76 -6.44
C VAL A 13 13.74 10.11 -7.05
N SER A 14 14.12 10.30 -8.29
CA SER A 14 13.78 11.48 -9.09
C SER A 14 12.33 11.45 -9.60
N ILE A 15 11.81 12.61 -10.01
CA ILE A 15 10.46 12.70 -10.60
C ILE A 15 10.33 11.84 -11.88
N PRO A 16 11.29 11.84 -12.84
CA PRO A 16 11.22 10.97 -14.00
C PRO A 16 11.15 9.48 -13.63
N GLU A 17 11.93 9.02 -12.66
CA GLU A 17 11.89 7.63 -12.18
C GLU A 17 10.55 7.27 -11.55
N LEU A 18 9.93 8.19 -10.79
CA LEU A 18 8.60 7.99 -10.23
C LEU A 18 7.53 7.86 -11.33
N LEU A 19 7.62 8.66 -12.39
CA LEU A 19 6.68 8.59 -13.52
C LEU A 19 6.86 7.27 -14.27
N ALA A 20 8.10 6.89 -14.61
CA ALA A 20 8.39 5.61 -15.26
C ALA A 20 7.87 4.42 -14.44
N SER A 21 8.10 4.43 -13.11
CA SER A 21 7.59 3.39 -12.21
C SER A 21 6.06 3.29 -12.19
N ARG A 22 5.35 4.42 -12.33
CA ARG A 22 3.87 4.41 -12.45
C ARG A 22 3.41 3.77 -13.74
N ASP A 23 4.06 4.09 -14.87
CA ASP A 23 3.73 3.51 -16.18
C ASP A 23 3.99 2.00 -16.19
N GLU A 24 5.12 1.57 -15.64
CA GLU A 24 5.44 0.16 -15.47
C GLU A 24 4.42 -0.57 -14.58
N ARG A 25 4.00 0.05 -13.46
CA ARG A 25 2.96 -0.50 -12.59
C ARG A 25 1.65 -0.68 -13.33
N GLN A 26 1.21 0.31 -14.10
CA GLN A 26 0.01 0.18 -14.92
C GLN A 26 0.13 -0.95 -15.95
N ALA A 27 1.28 -1.10 -16.58
CA ALA A 27 1.52 -2.19 -17.54
C ALA A 27 1.43 -3.56 -16.84
N ARG A 28 2.04 -3.72 -15.65
CA ARG A 28 1.93 -4.93 -14.83
C ARG A 28 0.49 -5.22 -14.43
N GLN A 29 -0.24 -4.22 -13.95
CA GLN A 29 -1.66 -4.36 -13.57
C GLN A 29 -2.50 -4.87 -14.74
N ARG A 30 -2.35 -4.30 -15.95
CA ARG A 30 -3.06 -4.75 -17.16
C ARG A 30 -2.71 -6.20 -17.52
N ALA A 31 -1.44 -6.56 -17.48
CA ALA A 31 -0.99 -7.92 -17.77
C ALA A 31 -1.59 -8.94 -16.79
N TRP A 32 -1.64 -8.59 -15.50
CA TRP A 32 -2.23 -9.44 -14.46
C TRP A 32 -3.74 -9.60 -14.62
N LEU A 33 -4.47 -8.51 -14.89
CA LEU A 33 -5.91 -8.55 -15.15
C LEU A 33 -6.24 -9.41 -16.37
N THR A 34 -5.46 -9.28 -17.46
CA THR A 34 -5.62 -10.12 -18.64
C THR A 34 -5.37 -11.60 -18.34
N ARG A 35 -4.37 -11.91 -17.51
CA ARG A 35 -4.00 -13.28 -17.17
C ARG A 35 -4.99 -13.97 -16.23
N HIS A 36 -5.48 -13.25 -15.21
CA HIS A 36 -6.26 -13.84 -14.13
C HIS A 36 -7.77 -13.64 -14.26
N ALA A 37 -8.20 -12.59 -14.98
CA ALA A 37 -9.61 -12.21 -15.12
C ALA A 37 -10.35 -12.13 -13.76
N THR A 38 -9.65 -11.71 -12.69
CA THR A 38 -10.16 -11.53 -11.33
C THR A 38 -9.76 -10.16 -10.83
N PRO A 39 -10.43 -9.62 -9.79
CA PRO A 39 -9.99 -8.40 -9.14
C PRO A 39 -8.54 -8.46 -8.67
N LEU A 40 -7.86 -7.33 -8.81
CA LEU A 40 -6.46 -7.18 -8.47
C LEU A 40 -6.28 -6.17 -7.34
N VAL A 41 -5.58 -6.57 -6.29
CA VAL A 41 -5.04 -5.65 -5.28
C VAL A 41 -3.66 -5.19 -5.75
N SER A 42 -3.48 -3.88 -5.88
CA SER A 42 -2.19 -3.23 -6.08
C SER A 42 -1.83 -2.48 -4.80
N PHE A 43 -0.74 -2.87 -4.18
CA PHE A 43 -0.37 -2.44 -2.84
C PHE A 43 0.99 -1.78 -2.82
N THR A 44 1.07 -0.59 -2.22
CA THR A 44 2.31 0.16 -1.97
C THR A 44 2.30 0.79 -0.58
N VAL A 45 3.45 1.35 -0.19
CA VAL A 45 3.61 2.09 1.07
C VAL A 45 3.67 3.59 0.78
N VAL A 46 2.93 4.38 1.56
CA VAL A 46 3.04 5.84 1.55
C VAL A 46 4.38 6.23 2.19
N ALA A 47 5.36 6.58 1.36
CA ALA A 47 6.69 7.00 1.79
C ALA A 47 6.87 8.50 1.51
N PRO A 48 6.95 9.38 2.54
CA PRO A 48 7.27 10.78 2.36
C PRO A 48 8.74 10.97 1.93
N GLY A 49 9.03 12.09 1.29
CA GLY A 49 10.39 12.41 0.84
C GLY A 49 10.84 11.63 -0.41
N PRO A 50 12.11 11.77 -0.81
CA PRO A 50 12.64 11.15 -2.03
C PRO A 50 12.98 9.67 -1.85
N MET A 51 13.38 9.23 -0.65
CA MET A 51 13.71 7.83 -0.37
C MET A 51 12.43 7.00 -0.24
N LYS A 52 12.14 6.17 -1.24
CA LYS A 52 10.94 5.33 -1.30
C LYS A 52 11.19 3.89 -0.87
N ASP A 53 12.41 3.39 -1.08
CA ASP A 53 12.83 2.05 -0.68
C ASP A 53 13.81 2.13 0.49
N SER A 54 13.38 1.73 1.67
CA SER A 54 14.15 1.75 2.92
C SER A 54 13.77 0.54 3.78
N ALA A 55 14.58 0.20 4.77
CA ALA A 55 14.24 -0.83 5.75
C ALA A 55 12.87 -0.56 6.40
N LEU A 56 12.58 0.71 6.73
CA LEU A 56 11.30 1.13 7.29
C LEU A 56 10.13 0.80 6.34
N THR A 57 10.19 1.23 5.07
CA THR A 57 9.11 1.00 4.11
C THR A 57 8.91 -0.47 3.79
N ARG A 58 9.99 -1.26 3.74
CA ARG A 58 9.91 -2.71 3.53
C ARG A 58 9.28 -3.44 4.70
N ARG A 59 9.59 -3.06 5.93
CA ARG A 59 8.94 -3.63 7.13
C ARG A 59 7.46 -3.30 7.17
N ILE A 60 7.08 -2.04 6.91
CA ILE A 60 5.68 -1.61 6.82
C ILE A 60 4.94 -2.38 5.71
N PHE A 61 5.59 -2.60 4.57
CA PHE A 61 5.03 -3.39 3.47
C PHE A 61 4.80 -4.85 3.88
N ASN A 62 5.76 -5.50 4.54
CA ASN A 62 5.63 -6.88 5.00
C ASN A 62 4.44 -7.07 5.94
N HIS A 63 4.21 -6.13 6.86
CA HIS A 63 3.00 -6.11 7.69
C HIS A 63 1.72 -6.05 6.84
N GLY A 64 1.70 -5.20 5.80
CA GLY A 64 0.55 -5.04 4.92
C GLY A 64 0.25 -6.31 4.12
N VAL A 65 1.26 -6.99 3.61
CA VAL A 65 1.06 -8.26 2.91
C VAL A 65 0.51 -9.33 3.85
N THR A 66 1.07 -9.45 5.06
CA THR A 66 0.54 -10.37 6.07
C THR A 66 -0.93 -10.05 6.40
N ALA A 67 -1.25 -8.78 6.57
CA ALA A 67 -2.62 -8.34 6.85
C ALA A 67 -3.59 -8.62 5.68
N LEU A 68 -3.15 -8.49 4.43
CA LEU A 68 -3.95 -8.83 3.25
C LEU A 68 -4.19 -10.34 3.13
N HIS A 69 -3.22 -11.17 3.50
CA HIS A 69 -3.41 -12.62 3.58
C HIS A 69 -4.44 -12.99 4.65
N SER A 70 -4.29 -12.48 5.87
CA SER A 70 -5.25 -12.71 6.94
C SER A 70 -6.66 -12.22 6.58
N LEU A 71 -6.76 -11.10 5.84
CA LEU A 71 -8.03 -10.61 5.34
C LEU A 71 -8.67 -11.60 4.33
N ALA A 72 -7.89 -12.11 3.40
CA ALA A 72 -8.39 -13.10 2.43
C ALA A 72 -8.85 -14.38 3.14
N GLU A 73 -8.11 -14.86 4.14
CA GLU A 73 -8.50 -16.01 4.97
C GLU A 73 -9.78 -15.73 5.76
N GLU A 74 -9.92 -14.55 6.39
CA GLU A 74 -11.11 -14.14 7.17
C GLU A 74 -12.39 -14.19 6.33
N TYR A 75 -12.31 -13.81 5.04
CA TYR A 75 -13.44 -13.80 4.11
C TYR A 75 -13.58 -15.07 3.27
N GLY A 76 -12.66 -16.03 3.40
CA GLY A 76 -12.64 -17.24 2.57
C GLY A 76 -12.31 -16.98 1.10
N TRP A 77 -11.60 -15.90 0.79
CA TRP A 77 -11.19 -15.57 -0.57
C TRP A 77 -9.89 -16.26 -0.96
N THR A 78 -9.81 -16.71 -2.20
CA THR A 78 -8.61 -17.38 -2.72
C THR A 78 -7.68 -16.35 -3.38
N ILE A 79 -6.44 -16.27 -2.91
CA ILE A 79 -5.36 -15.56 -3.61
C ILE A 79 -4.84 -16.51 -4.70
N ARG A 80 -5.13 -16.20 -5.97
CA ARG A 80 -4.73 -17.03 -7.12
C ARG A 80 -3.26 -16.91 -7.43
N GLU A 81 -2.73 -15.71 -7.36
CA GLU A 81 -1.31 -15.42 -7.54
C GLU A 81 -0.96 -14.14 -6.78
N GLN A 82 0.28 -14.06 -6.33
CA GLN A 82 0.85 -12.85 -5.73
C GLN A 82 2.26 -12.63 -6.24
N ALA A 83 2.64 -11.36 -6.35
CA ALA A 83 4.01 -10.94 -6.58
C ALA A 83 4.37 -9.77 -5.66
N ALA A 84 5.63 -9.70 -5.30
CA ALA A 84 6.20 -8.56 -4.61
C ALA A 84 7.48 -8.14 -5.34
N LEU A 85 7.56 -6.84 -5.63
CA LEU A 85 8.66 -6.23 -6.37
C LEU A 85 9.30 -5.15 -5.50
N ALA A 86 10.63 -5.16 -5.47
CA ALA A 86 11.41 -4.07 -4.89
C ALA A 86 11.96 -3.22 -6.03
N SER A 87 11.67 -1.94 -6.01
CA SER A 87 12.21 -0.97 -6.95
C SER A 87 12.67 0.28 -6.22
N SER A 88 13.38 1.16 -6.89
CA SER A 88 13.77 2.46 -6.33
C SER A 88 12.55 3.29 -5.88
N SER A 89 11.38 3.08 -6.51
CA SER A 89 10.11 3.72 -6.13
C SER A 89 9.42 3.09 -4.91
N GLY A 90 10.07 2.13 -4.24
CA GLY A 90 9.58 1.43 -3.05
C GLY A 90 9.01 0.04 -3.34
N PRO A 91 8.66 -0.69 -2.28
CA PRO A 91 8.05 -2.01 -2.39
C PRO A 91 6.65 -1.93 -3.01
N GLU A 92 6.36 -2.84 -3.92
CA GLU A 92 5.09 -2.99 -4.61
C GLU A 92 4.58 -4.43 -4.52
N GLY A 93 3.30 -4.60 -4.21
CA GLY A 93 2.62 -5.90 -4.17
C GLY A 93 1.49 -5.96 -5.18
N LEU A 94 1.31 -7.12 -5.80
CA LEU A 94 0.18 -7.46 -6.63
C LEU A 94 -0.42 -8.77 -6.13
N LEU A 95 -1.75 -8.78 -5.90
CA LEU A 95 -2.49 -9.98 -5.49
C LEU A 95 -3.73 -10.11 -6.36
N ALA A 96 -3.83 -11.18 -7.14
CA ALA A 96 -5.04 -11.56 -7.86
C ALA A 96 -5.93 -12.36 -6.91
N ILE A 97 -7.10 -11.82 -6.55
CA ILE A 97 -7.96 -12.37 -5.51
C ILE A 97 -9.33 -12.71 -6.09
N ASP A 98 -9.77 -13.93 -5.86
CA ASP A 98 -11.10 -14.42 -6.25
C ASP A 98 -12.15 -13.93 -5.24
N ALA A 99 -12.62 -12.71 -5.45
CA ALA A 99 -13.56 -12.02 -4.57
C ALA A 99 -14.42 -11.03 -5.37
N PRO A 100 -15.63 -10.66 -4.91
CA PRO A 100 -16.34 -9.53 -5.47
C PRO A 100 -15.55 -8.23 -5.25
N ALA A 101 -15.22 -7.50 -6.33
CA ALA A 101 -14.32 -6.33 -6.28
C ALA A 101 -14.77 -5.25 -5.27
N GLN A 102 -16.08 -5.00 -5.17
CA GLN A 102 -16.64 -4.04 -4.23
C GLN A 102 -16.46 -4.49 -2.78
N ALA A 103 -16.74 -5.77 -2.48
CA ALA A 103 -16.53 -6.34 -1.14
C ALA A 103 -15.05 -6.31 -0.76
N LEU A 104 -14.15 -6.66 -1.69
CA LEU A 104 -12.71 -6.59 -1.51
C LEU A 104 -12.26 -5.16 -1.19
N LYS A 105 -12.77 -4.15 -1.93
CA LYS A 105 -12.43 -2.75 -1.65
C LYS A 105 -12.96 -2.29 -0.29
N GLN A 106 -14.17 -2.64 0.09
CA GLN A 106 -14.71 -2.32 1.41
C GLN A 106 -13.88 -2.93 2.54
N ALA A 107 -13.51 -4.20 2.39
CA ALA A 107 -12.68 -4.91 3.36
C ALA A 107 -11.27 -4.31 3.47
N THR A 108 -10.63 -3.94 2.36
CA THR A 108 -9.33 -3.26 2.39
C THR A 108 -9.40 -1.88 3.02
N ILE A 109 -10.49 -1.11 2.81
CA ILE A 109 -10.71 0.17 3.50
C ILE A 109 -10.86 -0.04 5.01
N ALA A 110 -11.64 -1.04 5.43
CA ALA A 110 -11.78 -1.38 6.85
C ALA A 110 -10.44 -1.81 7.46
N LEU A 111 -9.63 -2.58 6.72
CA LEU A 111 -8.28 -2.97 7.11
C LEU A 111 -7.38 -1.74 7.34
N GLU A 112 -7.36 -0.79 6.39
CA GLU A 112 -6.62 0.47 6.52
C GLU A 112 -7.04 1.30 7.74
N GLN A 113 -8.29 1.20 8.16
CA GLN A 113 -8.82 1.95 9.31
C GLN A 113 -8.52 1.29 10.67
N ARG A 114 -8.56 -0.04 10.72
CA ARG A 114 -8.41 -0.80 11.98
C ARG A 114 -6.95 -1.12 12.34
N TYR A 115 -6.07 -1.19 11.33
CA TYR A 115 -4.69 -1.61 11.56
C TYR A 115 -3.79 -0.42 11.92
N PRO A 116 -2.87 -0.54 12.88
CA PRO A 116 -1.98 0.56 13.29
C PRO A 116 -1.21 1.20 12.11
N LEU A 117 -0.72 0.36 11.18
CA LEU A 117 0.01 0.81 9.99
C LEU A 117 -0.88 1.13 8.80
N GLY A 118 -2.21 0.95 8.89
CA GLY A 118 -3.12 1.07 7.76
C GLY A 118 -3.09 2.44 7.09
N ARG A 119 -2.75 3.49 7.84
CA ARG A 119 -2.58 4.86 7.31
C ARG A 119 -1.36 4.98 6.37
N LEU A 120 -0.40 4.09 6.49
CA LEU A 120 0.82 4.03 5.68
C LEU A 120 0.67 3.13 4.46
N TRP A 121 -0.45 2.45 4.32
CA TRP A 121 -0.74 1.57 3.19
C TRP A 121 -1.54 2.29 2.12
N ASP A 122 -1.17 2.08 0.87
CA ASP A 122 -1.92 2.51 -0.32
C ASP A 122 -2.38 1.26 -1.05
N ILE A 123 -3.65 0.88 -0.79
CA ILE A 123 -4.25 -0.35 -1.30
C ILE A 123 -5.29 0.01 -2.35
N ASP A 124 -4.90 -0.12 -3.61
CA ASP A 124 -5.81 0.01 -4.74
C ASP A 124 -6.42 -1.34 -5.09
N VAL A 125 -7.72 -1.34 -5.38
CA VAL A 125 -8.44 -2.49 -5.89
C VAL A 125 -8.93 -2.16 -7.29
N LEU A 126 -8.55 -3.00 -8.25
CA LEU A 126 -9.01 -2.93 -9.63
C LEU A 126 -10.04 -4.03 -9.87
N THR A 127 -11.11 -3.72 -10.60
CA THR A 127 -12.05 -4.74 -11.08
C THR A 127 -11.37 -5.61 -12.14
N ALA A 128 -11.97 -6.73 -12.50
CA ALA A 128 -11.45 -7.58 -13.59
C ALA A 128 -11.36 -6.84 -14.93
N GLU A 129 -12.19 -5.81 -15.14
CA GLU A 129 -12.22 -4.93 -16.31
C GLU A 129 -11.18 -3.81 -16.23
N GLY A 130 -10.48 -3.66 -15.08
CA GLY A 130 -9.42 -2.67 -14.89
C GLY A 130 -9.89 -1.32 -14.33
N GLU A 131 -11.13 -1.22 -13.85
CA GLU A 131 -11.60 -0.03 -13.16
C GLU A 131 -11.02 0.05 -11.75
N ILE A 132 -10.43 1.20 -11.39
CA ILE A 132 -9.91 1.44 -10.03
C ILE A 132 -11.04 1.89 -9.11
N LEU A 133 -11.33 1.08 -8.10
CA LEU A 133 -12.32 1.41 -7.08
C LEU A 133 -11.75 2.39 -6.06
N SER A 134 -12.24 3.61 -6.08
CA SER A 134 -11.81 4.68 -5.17
C SER A 134 -12.71 4.77 -3.93
N ARG A 135 -12.23 5.44 -2.88
CA ARG A 135 -13.01 5.74 -1.67
C ARG A 135 -14.29 6.53 -1.97
N ARG A 136 -14.31 7.32 -3.07
CA ARG A 136 -15.49 8.09 -3.50
C ARG A 136 -16.65 7.19 -3.92
N HIS A 137 -16.38 6.02 -4.50
CA HIS A 137 -17.42 5.05 -4.84
C HIS A 137 -18.21 4.54 -3.60
N PHE A 138 -17.62 4.72 -2.41
CA PHE A 138 -18.23 4.33 -1.14
C PHE A 138 -18.63 5.54 -0.26
N ALA A 139 -18.75 6.73 -0.84
CA ALA A 139 -19.08 7.98 -0.14
C ALA A 139 -18.14 8.28 1.05
N LEU A 140 -16.90 7.81 1.02
CA LEU A 140 -15.94 8.01 2.09
C LEU A 140 -15.09 9.26 1.85
N PRO A 141 -14.76 10.01 2.93
CA PRO A 141 -13.93 11.20 2.82
C PRO A 141 -12.50 10.86 2.36
N ALA A 142 -11.81 11.87 1.82
CA ALA A 142 -10.39 11.79 1.52
C ALA A 142 -9.58 11.45 2.78
N ARG A 143 -8.42 10.80 2.58
CA ARG A 143 -7.51 10.47 3.69
C ARG A 143 -7.03 11.72 4.40
N ARG A 144 -7.05 11.70 5.72
CA ARG A 144 -6.48 12.76 6.55
C ARG A 144 -4.94 12.65 6.58
N CYS A 145 -4.28 13.75 6.88
CA CYS A 145 -2.83 13.79 7.09
C CYS A 145 -2.40 12.82 8.21
N LEU A 146 -1.18 12.33 8.10
CA LEU A 146 -0.60 11.41 9.09
C LEU A 146 -0.39 12.08 10.46
N LEU A 147 0.02 13.37 10.47
CA LEU A 147 0.35 14.13 11.68
C LEU A 147 -0.76 15.07 12.17
N CYS A 148 -1.64 15.53 11.28
CA CYS A 148 -2.70 16.47 11.65
C CYS A 148 -4.06 16.07 11.05
N GLY A 149 -5.13 16.79 11.43
CA GLY A 149 -6.49 16.50 10.98
C GLY A 149 -6.84 16.95 9.58
N GLN A 150 -5.94 17.65 8.85
CA GLN A 150 -6.18 18.19 7.51
C GLN A 150 -6.11 17.11 6.42
N SER A 151 -6.46 17.49 5.18
CA SER A 151 -6.32 16.61 4.02
C SER A 151 -4.84 16.20 3.80
N ALA A 152 -4.58 14.90 3.63
CA ALA A 152 -3.24 14.40 3.34
C ALA A 152 -2.67 15.00 2.05
N ALA A 153 -3.52 15.21 1.04
CA ALA A 153 -3.10 15.81 -0.24
C ALA A 153 -2.72 17.28 -0.10
N GLU A 154 -3.40 18.04 0.76
CA GLU A 154 -3.07 19.46 1.04
C GLU A 154 -1.75 19.57 1.78
N CYS A 155 -1.57 18.79 2.85
CA CYS A 155 -0.31 18.76 3.60
C CYS A 155 0.88 18.32 2.73
N ALA A 156 0.68 17.36 1.84
CA ALA A 156 1.74 16.90 0.94
C ALA A 156 2.12 17.99 -0.09
N ARG A 157 1.15 18.67 -0.70
CA ARG A 157 1.41 19.77 -1.64
C ARG A 157 2.04 20.97 -0.96
N GLY A 158 1.54 21.33 0.22
CA GLY A 158 2.04 22.46 1.01
C GLY A 158 3.33 22.19 1.76
N LYS A 159 3.83 20.93 1.77
CA LYS A 159 4.97 20.51 2.61
C LYS A 159 4.82 20.99 4.05
N THR A 160 3.60 20.86 4.61
CA THR A 160 3.20 21.45 5.89
C THR A 160 4.01 20.91 7.07
N HIS A 161 4.51 19.69 6.97
CA HIS A 161 5.27 19.00 8.03
C HIS A 161 6.69 18.73 7.58
N ALA A 162 7.63 18.79 8.53
CA ALA A 162 9.00 18.39 8.27
C ALA A 162 9.07 16.88 7.94
N LEU A 163 9.97 16.52 7.02
CA LEU A 163 10.16 15.12 6.64
C LEU A 163 10.56 14.25 7.83
N THR A 164 11.41 14.78 8.70
CA THR A 164 11.87 14.12 9.93
C THR A 164 10.70 13.75 10.84
N ASP A 165 9.73 14.64 11.03
CA ASP A 165 8.56 14.38 11.89
C ASP A 165 7.69 13.27 11.33
N LEU A 166 7.51 13.25 10.00
CA LEU A 166 6.78 12.19 9.31
C LEU A 166 7.48 10.84 9.46
N LEU A 167 8.80 10.78 9.32
CA LEU A 167 9.57 9.54 9.47
C LEU A 167 9.55 9.03 10.90
N ILE A 168 9.76 9.91 11.89
CA ILE A 168 9.67 9.55 13.32
C ILE A 168 8.29 8.97 13.65
N HIS A 169 7.22 9.57 13.12
CA HIS A 169 5.88 9.07 13.35
C HIS A 169 5.64 7.69 12.69
N MET A 170 6.17 7.48 11.49
CA MET A 170 6.12 6.17 10.81
C MET A 170 6.85 5.08 11.61
N GLU A 171 8.02 5.40 12.16
CA GLU A 171 8.78 4.48 13.02
C GLU A 171 8.03 4.15 14.30
N ALA A 172 7.39 5.14 14.93
CA ALA A 172 6.57 4.93 16.11
C ALA A 172 5.36 4.01 15.83
N LEU A 173 4.68 4.20 14.70
CA LEU A 173 3.59 3.33 14.27
C LEU A 173 4.06 1.89 14.01
N LEU A 174 5.24 1.72 13.40
CA LEU A 174 5.82 0.41 13.16
C LEU A 174 6.18 -0.29 14.47
N HIS A 175 6.80 0.43 15.41
CA HIS A 175 7.13 -0.12 16.73
C HIS A 175 5.87 -0.59 17.48
N ASP A 176 4.80 0.21 17.43
CA ASP A 176 3.50 -0.16 18.04
C ASP A 176 2.91 -1.42 17.37
N ALA A 177 2.99 -1.52 16.04
CA ALA A 177 2.51 -2.70 15.31
C ALA A 177 3.31 -3.96 15.65
N ASP A 178 4.64 -3.86 15.73
CA ASP A 178 5.52 -4.97 16.11
C ASP A 178 5.23 -5.48 17.53
N SER A 179 4.95 -4.55 18.45
CA SER A 179 4.66 -4.87 19.85
C SER A 179 3.32 -5.63 20.04
N ARG A 180 2.42 -5.51 19.06
CA ARG A 180 1.09 -6.16 19.10
C ARG A 180 1.07 -7.52 18.40
N GLN A 181 2.11 -7.88 17.65
CA GLN A 181 2.21 -9.21 17.05
C GLN A 181 2.81 -10.17 18.09
N PRO A 182 2.05 -11.18 18.57
CA PRO A 182 2.66 -12.27 19.33
C PRO A 182 3.64 -13.00 18.44
N GLY A 183 4.85 -13.22 18.95
CA GLY A 183 5.92 -13.92 18.26
C GLY A 183 5.58 -15.39 17.89
#